data_9c363bac1c73e48fc81774cd8a2c15bb
#
_entry.id   9c363bac1c73e48fc81774cd8a2c15bb
#
_cell.length_a   1.000
_cell.length_b   1.000
_cell.length_c   1.000
_cell.angle_alpha   90.00
_cell.angle_beta   90.00
_cell.angle_gamma   90.00
#
_symmetry.space_group_name_H-M   'P 1'
#
loop_
_entity.id
_entity.type
_entity.pdbx_description
1 polymer ?
#
loop_
_entity_poly.entity_id
_entity_poly.type
_entity_poly.pdbx_seq_one_letter_code
_entity_poly.pdbx_strand_id
1 'polypeptide(L)'
;MATRSSEQAPSRPSRRAQRRLAEQQAARRRRFMLLGGAVAVAVVATVALILANRPAAGDGMAPVQAVTWNYGDIPRDGRVLGDPNAPVLVVEWGDYQCPACLQFQQVFFPQLLKDYVATGKIRFEYRDFAFIGDESKLAAEAALCAQDQGKFWEYHDALFANQRGENVGSFTAARLKRIAEVIGLDTNQFNSCLDSRRYQGEVEAMHQEAQSLGVNATPTFFVNGKKLQIRYYQDMLNAIEAELNR
;
A
#
# COMPACT_ATOMS: atom_id res chain seq x y z
N MET A 1 -0.36 -79.24 -59.87
CA MET A 1 0.88 -79.28 -59.10
C MET A 1 0.88 -78.15 -58.10
N ALA A 2 0.64 -78.41 -56.84
CA ALA A 2 0.59 -77.45 -55.76
C ALA A 2 1.79 -77.70 -54.85
N THR A 3 2.72 -76.74 -54.85
CA THR A 3 3.92 -76.74 -53.99
C THR A 3 3.52 -76.18 -52.60
N ARG A 4 3.50 -77.08 -51.60
CA ARG A 4 3.39 -76.65 -50.18
C ARG A 4 4.70 -76.05 -49.70
N SER A 5 4.71 -74.77 -49.39
CA SER A 5 5.75 -74.18 -48.65
C SER A 5 5.67 -74.57 -47.14
N SER A 6 6.69 -75.26 -46.69
CA SER A 6 6.85 -75.64 -45.28
C SER A 6 7.24 -74.44 -44.44
N GLU A 7 6.30 -73.90 -43.67
CA GLU A 7 6.51 -72.91 -42.70
C GLU A 7 7.24 -73.52 -41.46
N GLN A 8 8.55 -73.19 -41.29
CA GLN A 8 9.32 -73.67 -40.17
C GLN A 8 8.93 -72.87 -38.93
N ALA A 9 8.38 -73.55 -37.95
CA ALA A 9 8.07 -72.97 -36.65
C ALA A 9 9.35 -72.39 -35.94
N PRO A 10 9.27 -71.25 -35.31
CA PRO A 10 10.44 -70.59 -34.65
C PRO A 10 10.98 -71.51 -33.52
N SER A 11 12.28 -71.81 -33.59
CA SER A 11 12.97 -72.65 -32.60
C SER A 11 12.97 -71.96 -31.20
N ARG A 12 12.64 -72.69 -30.14
CA ARG A 12 12.64 -72.22 -28.76
C ARG A 12 14.06 -71.74 -28.36
N PRO A 13 14.22 -70.53 -27.78
CA PRO A 13 15.52 -70.02 -27.40
C PRO A 13 16.18 -70.89 -26.32
N SER A 14 17.51 -71.09 -26.46
CA SER A 14 18.28 -71.89 -25.52
C SER A 14 18.22 -71.36 -24.08
N ARG A 15 18.29 -72.23 -23.08
CA ARG A 15 18.28 -71.81 -21.64
C ARG A 15 19.30 -70.69 -21.31
N ARG A 16 20.42 -70.65 -22.00
CA ARG A 16 21.43 -69.56 -21.88
C ARG A 16 20.92 -68.24 -22.45
N ALA A 17 20.21 -68.24 -23.58
CA ALA A 17 19.61 -67.03 -24.14
C ALA A 17 18.49 -66.48 -23.26
N GLN A 18 17.66 -67.34 -22.67
CA GLN A 18 16.63 -66.93 -21.73
C GLN A 18 17.19 -66.31 -20.45
N ARG A 19 18.29 -66.83 -19.88
CA ARG A 19 18.96 -66.23 -18.71
C ARG A 19 19.53 -64.86 -19.05
N ARG A 20 20.20 -64.70 -20.17
CA ARG A 20 20.74 -63.36 -20.63
C ARG A 20 19.65 -62.33 -20.81
N LEU A 21 18.50 -62.70 -21.38
CA LEU A 21 17.34 -61.81 -21.51
C LEU A 21 16.75 -61.41 -20.15
N ALA A 22 16.65 -62.37 -19.20
CA ALA A 22 16.17 -62.08 -17.85
C ALA A 22 17.12 -61.12 -17.08
N GLU A 23 18.42 -61.32 -17.21
CA GLU A 23 19.45 -60.46 -16.62
C GLU A 23 19.40 -59.04 -17.22
N GLN A 24 19.26 -58.93 -18.54
CA GLN A 24 19.11 -57.63 -19.21
C GLN A 24 17.82 -56.90 -18.78
N GLN A 25 16.72 -57.64 -18.65
CA GLN A 25 15.43 -57.09 -18.19
C GLN A 25 15.53 -56.63 -16.72
N ALA A 26 16.18 -57.42 -15.85
CA ALA A 26 16.41 -57.05 -14.47
C ALA A 26 17.31 -55.81 -14.33
N ALA A 27 18.39 -55.73 -15.14
CA ALA A 27 19.26 -54.58 -15.16
C ALA A 27 18.53 -53.30 -15.68
N ARG A 28 17.69 -53.43 -16.73
CA ARG A 28 16.82 -52.34 -17.19
C ARG A 28 15.86 -51.86 -16.11
N ARG A 29 15.14 -52.81 -15.44
CA ARG A 29 14.21 -52.46 -14.34
C ARG A 29 14.92 -51.76 -13.19
N ARG A 30 16.13 -52.21 -12.78
CA ARG A 30 16.93 -51.53 -11.78
C ARG A 30 17.31 -50.11 -12.20
N ARG A 31 17.74 -49.89 -13.46
CA ARG A 31 18.06 -48.54 -13.97
C ARG A 31 16.81 -47.64 -13.99
N PHE A 32 15.67 -48.13 -14.40
CA PHE A 32 14.43 -47.37 -14.37
C PHE A 32 13.96 -47.06 -12.95
N MET A 33 14.12 -47.95 -11.97
CA MET A 33 13.81 -47.69 -10.58
C MET A 33 14.76 -46.64 -9.98
N LEU A 34 16.05 -46.70 -10.28
CA LEU A 34 17.01 -45.71 -9.81
C LEU A 34 16.78 -44.34 -10.41
N LEU A 35 16.53 -44.24 -11.72
CA LEU A 35 16.19 -43.01 -12.41
C LEU A 35 14.86 -42.39 -11.91
N GLY A 36 13.83 -43.24 -11.76
CA GLY A 36 12.54 -42.81 -11.20
C GLY A 36 12.64 -42.33 -9.77
N GLY A 37 13.44 -43.02 -8.94
CA GLY A 37 13.72 -42.57 -7.57
C GLY A 37 14.45 -41.26 -7.51
N ALA A 38 15.48 -41.06 -8.36
CA ALA A 38 16.23 -39.80 -8.42
C ALA A 38 15.33 -38.63 -8.87
N VAL A 39 14.45 -38.84 -9.87
CA VAL A 39 13.49 -37.82 -10.32
C VAL A 39 12.47 -37.51 -9.23
N ALA A 40 11.96 -38.52 -8.52
CA ALA A 40 11.02 -38.30 -7.42
C ALA A 40 11.66 -37.48 -6.29
N VAL A 41 12.91 -37.77 -5.90
CA VAL A 41 13.66 -37.01 -4.90
C VAL A 41 13.89 -35.57 -5.37
N ALA A 42 14.28 -35.36 -6.64
CA ALA A 42 14.45 -34.03 -7.20
C ALA A 42 13.14 -33.22 -7.18
N VAL A 43 12.02 -33.84 -7.55
CA VAL A 43 10.69 -33.19 -7.51
C VAL A 43 10.31 -32.82 -6.07
N VAL A 44 10.49 -33.72 -5.11
CA VAL A 44 10.20 -33.44 -3.70
C VAL A 44 11.11 -32.33 -3.18
N ALA A 45 12.40 -32.34 -3.50
CA ALA A 45 13.33 -31.28 -3.09
C ALA A 45 12.94 -29.92 -3.72
N THR A 46 12.56 -29.89 -5.00
CA THR A 46 12.10 -28.68 -5.67
C THR A 46 10.81 -28.14 -5.05
N VAL A 47 9.85 -29.02 -4.78
CA VAL A 47 8.59 -28.63 -4.11
C VAL A 47 8.85 -28.12 -2.69
N ALA A 48 9.74 -28.78 -1.94
CA ALA A 48 10.13 -28.34 -0.59
C ALA A 48 10.83 -26.96 -0.65
N LEU A 49 11.70 -26.72 -1.63
CA LEU A 49 12.36 -25.44 -1.84
C LEU A 49 11.36 -24.33 -2.21
N ILE A 50 10.39 -24.62 -3.08
CA ILE A 50 9.32 -23.70 -3.44
C ILE A 50 8.44 -23.39 -2.21
N LEU A 51 8.13 -24.40 -1.39
CA LEU A 51 7.33 -24.22 -0.18
C LEU A 51 8.10 -23.46 0.91
N ALA A 52 9.41 -23.71 1.04
CA ALA A 52 10.28 -23.01 1.99
C ALA A 52 10.55 -21.55 1.59
N ASN A 53 10.59 -21.25 0.27
CA ASN A 53 10.76 -19.91 -0.27
C ASN A 53 9.42 -19.24 -0.64
N ARG A 54 8.29 -19.83 -0.28
CA ARG A 54 7.04 -19.09 -0.37
C ARG A 54 7.18 -17.88 0.56
N PRO A 55 7.08 -16.63 0.04
CA PRO A 55 6.89 -15.50 0.93
C PRO A 55 5.73 -15.89 1.86
N ALA A 56 5.90 -15.66 3.16
CA ALA A 56 4.83 -15.87 4.14
C ALA A 56 3.56 -15.36 3.47
N ALA A 57 2.49 -16.16 3.46
CA ALA A 57 1.23 -15.79 2.84
C ALA A 57 0.85 -14.44 3.47
N GLY A 58 1.32 -13.37 2.84
CA GLY A 58 0.81 -12.05 3.11
C GLY A 58 -0.68 -12.17 2.83
N ASP A 59 -1.45 -11.50 3.61
CA ASP A 59 -2.91 -11.35 3.53
C ASP A 59 -3.46 -10.98 2.14
N GLY A 60 -2.71 -11.24 1.06
CA GLY A 60 -3.03 -10.87 -0.32
C GLY A 60 -2.99 -9.37 -0.57
N MET A 61 -2.66 -8.58 0.45
CA MET A 61 -2.55 -7.14 0.35
C MET A 61 -1.21 -6.75 -0.29
N ALA A 62 -1.25 -5.80 -1.22
CA ALA A 62 -0.02 -5.27 -1.79
C ALA A 62 0.84 -4.62 -0.70
N PRO A 63 2.18 -4.64 -0.85
CA PRO A 63 3.10 -4.06 0.12
C PRO A 63 2.71 -2.63 0.50
N VAL A 64 2.79 -2.34 1.81
CA VAL A 64 2.61 -0.98 2.33
C VAL A 64 3.90 -0.21 2.15
N GLN A 65 3.80 1.03 1.67
CA GLN A 65 4.91 1.94 1.47
C GLN A 65 5.02 2.89 2.67
N ALA A 66 6.23 3.01 3.23
CA ALA A 66 6.57 4.02 4.24
C ALA A 66 7.20 5.22 3.53
N VAL A 67 6.39 5.94 2.75
CA VAL A 67 6.85 7.20 2.13
C VAL A 67 6.43 8.34 3.03
N THR A 68 7.38 9.19 3.37
CA THR A 68 7.17 10.43 4.11
C THR A 68 8.07 11.52 3.55
N TRP A 69 7.60 12.75 3.56
CA TRP A 69 8.43 13.89 3.20
C TRP A 69 9.48 14.15 4.28
N ASN A 70 10.62 14.67 3.87
CA ASN A 70 11.60 15.17 4.83
C ASN A 70 11.16 16.54 5.33
N TYR A 71 10.55 16.57 6.49
CA TYR A 71 10.10 17.81 7.12
C TYR A 71 11.23 18.59 7.84
N GLY A 72 12.41 17.96 8.05
CA GLY A 72 13.53 18.59 8.75
C GLY A 72 13.11 19.20 10.09
N ASP A 73 13.52 20.46 10.31
CA ASP A 73 13.22 21.23 11.51
C ASP A 73 11.90 22.03 11.41
N ILE A 74 11.08 21.78 10.40
CA ILE A 74 9.78 22.45 10.28
C ILE A 74 8.93 22.12 11.50
N PRO A 75 8.44 23.14 12.27
CA PRO A 75 7.56 22.92 13.40
C PRO A 75 6.29 22.16 12.97
N ARG A 76 5.86 21.22 13.83
CA ARG A 76 4.66 20.41 13.64
C ARG A 76 3.86 20.39 14.91
N ASP A 77 2.60 20.79 14.81
CA ASP A 77 1.65 20.73 15.91
C ASP A 77 0.35 20.04 15.41
N GLY A 78 0.24 18.75 15.71
CA GLY A 78 -0.84 17.93 15.20
C GLY A 78 -0.92 18.01 13.67
N ARG A 79 -2.01 18.54 13.16
CA ARG A 79 -2.33 18.72 11.74
C ARG A 79 -1.75 19.96 11.10
N VAL A 80 -0.97 20.75 11.84
CA VAL A 80 -0.38 22.01 11.37
C VAL A 80 1.11 21.86 11.15
N LEU A 81 1.60 22.28 9.98
CA LEU A 81 3.01 22.44 9.64
C LEU A 81 3.39 23.91 9.56
N GLY A 82 4.60 24.24 9.99
CA GLY A 82 5.19 25.57 9.85
C GLY A 82 5.28 26.36 11.14
N ASP A 83 5.88 27.54 11.04
CA ASP A 83 6.03 28.46 12.17
C ASP A 83 4.65 28.87 12.71
N PRO A 84 4.35 28.68 14.01
CA PRO A 84 3.09 29.12 14.59
C PRO A 84 2.84 30.64 14.44
N ASN A 85 3.90 31.43 14.22
CA ASN A 85 3.82 32.88 14.00
C ASN A 85 3.75 33.25 12.50
N ALA A 86 3.73 32.27 11.59
CA ALA A 86 3.62 32.60 10.17
C ALA A 86 2.35 33.42 9.87
N PRO A 87 2.47 34.49 9.05
CA PRO A 87 1.37 35.45 8.86
C PRO A 87 0.20 34.88 8.06
N VAL A 88 0.43 33.82 7.31
CA VAL A 88 -0.59 33.22 6.44
C VAL A 88 -0.86 31.79 6.86
N LEU A 89 -2.14 31.47 7.09
CA LEU A 89 -2.62 30.11 7.27
C LEU A 89 -3.27 29.60 5.99
N VAL A 90 -2.74 28.52 5.46
CA VAL A 90 -3.35 27.75 4.37
C VAL A 90 -3.99 26.50 4.96
N VAL A 91 -5.29 26.29 4.74
CA VAL A 91 -6.04 25.10 5.17
C VAL A 91 -6.44 24.31 3.94
N GLU A 92 -6.10 23.04 3.92
CA GLU A 92 -6.63 22.06 2.95
C GLU A 92 -7.74 21.23 3.62
N TRP A 93 -8.91 21.22 3.02
CA TRP A 93 -9.93 20.21 3.30
C TRP A 93 -9.77 19.10 2.28
N GLY A 94 -9.35 17.92 2.75
CA GLY A 94 -8.98 16.78 1.92
C GLY A 94 -9.68 15.48 2.30
N ASP A 95 -9.53 14.49 1.42
CA ASP A 95 -9.98 13.11 1.64
C ASP A 95 -8.86 12.18 1.16
N TYR A 96 -8.47 11.23 2.00
CA TYR A 96 -7.37 10.30 1.69
C TYR A 96 -7.66 9.37 0.49
N GLN A 97 -8.91 9.22 0.09
CA GLN A 97 -9.27 8.48 -1.13
C GLN A 97 -9.38 9.37 -2.38
N CYS A 98 -9.35 10.69 -2.24
CA CYS A 98 -9.52 11.61 -3.35
C CYS A 98 -8.29 11.61 -4.28
N PRO A 99 -8.44 11.32 -5.59
CA PRO A 99 -7.31 11.32 -6.53
C PRO A 99 -6.70 12.72 -6.72
N ALA A 100 -7.51 13.77 -6.64
CA ALA A 100 -7.02 15.15 -6.77
C ALA A 100 -6.21 15.60 -5.54
N CYS A 101 -6.57 15.12 -4.32
CA CYS A 101 -5.76 15.33 -3.11
C CYS A 101 -4.42 14.60 -3.24
N LEU A 102 -4.41 13.35 -3.72
CA LEU A 102 -3.18 12.63 -4.01
C LEU A 102 -2.29 13.38 -4.99
N GLN A 103 -2.87 13.92 -6.08
CA GLN A 103 -2.13 14.71 -7.05
C GLN A 103 -1.54 15.99 -6.42
N PHE A 104 -2.31 16.70 -5.60
CA PHE A 104 -1.80 17.85 -4.86
C PHE A 104 -0.62 17.46 -3.98
N GLN A 105 -0.77 16.42 -3.19
CA GLN A 105 0.25 15.92 -2.25
C GLN A 105 1.54 15.50 -2.95
N GLN A 106 1.45 14.90 -4.14
CA GLN A 106 2.63 14.41 -4.84
C GLN A 106 3.30 15.47 -5.72
N VAL A 107 2.54 16.40 -6.30
CA VAL A 107 3.04 17.31 -7.34
C VAL A 107 3.26 18.71 -6.80
N PHE A 108 2.34 19.23 -6.00
CA PHE A 108 2.35 20.64 -5.60
C PHE A 108 2.80 20.87 -4.17
N PHE A 109 2.43 20.01 -3.25
CA PHE A 109 2.77 20.14 -1.85
C PHE A 109 4.29 20.19 -1.56
N PRO A 110 5.16 19.41 -2.25
CA PRO A 110 6.61 19.50 -2.02
C PRO A 110 7.19 20.88 -2.28
N GLN A 111 6.70 21.56 -3.31
CA GLN A 111 7.13 22.92 -3.62
C GLN A 111 6.56 23.91 -2.60
N LEU A 112 5.28 23.79 -2.23
CA LEU A 112 4.66 24.60 -1.20
C LEU A 112 5.40 24.47 0.15
N LEU A 113 5.73 23.24 0.52
CA LEU A 113 6.48 22.92 1.72
C LEU A 113 7.84 23.63 1.73
N LYS A 114 8.60 23.49 0.63
CA LYS A 114 9.95 24.05 0.51
C LYS A 114 9.96 25.58 0.48
N ASP A 115 9.09 26.18 -0.35
CA ASP A 115 9.21 27.59 -0.71
C ASP A 115 8.43 28.52 0.23
N TYR A 116 7.45 27.96 0.97
CA TYR A 116 6.56 28.74 1.82
C TYR A 116 6.53 28.27 3.27
N VAL A 117 6.33 26.98 3.53
CA VAL A 117 6.24 26.47 4.91
C VAL A 117 7.59 26.48 5.60
N ALA A 118 8.62 25.90 4.97
CA ALA A 118 9.98 25.83 5.51
C ALA A 118 10.64 27.20 5.66
N THR A 119 10.15 28.20 4.93
CA THR A 119 10.64 29.59 5.01
C THR A 119 9.89 30.45 6.03
N GLY A 120 8.92 29.88 6.75
CA GLY A 120 8.12 30.61 7.75
C GLY A 120 7.11 31.59 7.15
N LYS A 121 6.89 31.59 5.85
CA LYS A 121 5.91 32.48 5.19
C LYS A 121 4.49 32.07 5.48
N ILE A 122 4.23 30.75 5.51
CA ILE A 122 2.91 30.20 5.80
C ILE A 122 3.02 29.08 6.83
N ARG A 123 1.91 28.81 7.49
CA ARG A 123 1.62 27.55 8.13
C ARG A 123 0.54 26.83 7.33
N PHE A 124 0.64 25.51 7.26
CA PHE A 124 -0.27 24.67 6.49
C PHE A 124 -1.00 23.72 7.41
N GLU A 125 -2.33 23.69 7.33
CA GLU A 125 -3.19 22.78 8.10
C GLU A 125 -3.93 21.84 7.17
N TYR A 126 -3.88 20.54 7.47
CA TYR A 126 -4.73 19.55 6.82
C TYR A 126 -5.96 19.24 7.69
N ARG A 127 -7.13 19.25 7.08
CA ARG A 127 -8.41 18.93 7.72
C ARG A 127 -9.18 17.91 6.90
N ASP A 128 -9.78 16.95 7.58
CA ASP A 128 -10.49 15.88 6.92
C ASP A 128 -11.91 16.31 6.51
N PHE A 129 -12.20 16.18 5.21
CA PHE A 129 -13.54 16.14 4.67
C PHE A 129 -13.77 14.75 4.07
N ALA A 130 -13.89 13.74 4.95
CA ALA A 130 -13.99 12.34 4.61
C ALA A 130 -15.41 11.99 4.12
N PHE A 131 -15.68 12.09 2.81
CA PHE A 131 -17.02 11.95 2.24
C PHE A 131 -17.14 10.86 1.16
N ILE A 132 -16.01 10.34 0.62
CA ILE A 132 -16.04 9.37 -0.48
C ILE A 132 -16.57 8.01 -0.02
N GLY A 133 -16.34 7.62 1.25
CA GLY A 133 -16.84 6.36 1.78
C GLY A 133 -16.35 6.04 3.18
N ASP A 134 -16.66 4.84 3.65
CA ASP A 134 -16.26 4.41 5.00
C ASP A 134 -14.75 4.27 5.16
N GLU A 135 -14.03 3.92 4.08
CA GLU A 135 -12.56 3.88 4.10
C GLU A 135 -11.96 5.27 4.30
N SER A 136 -12.56 6.34 3.77
CA SER A 136 -12.12 7.72 4.02
C SER A 136 -12.24 8.10 5.49
N LYS A 137 -13.39 7.79 6.10
CA LYS A 137 -13.62 8.06 7.51
C LYS A 137 -12.64 7.30 8.39
N LEU A 138 -12.42 6.03 8.09
CA LEU A 138 -11.50 5.21 8.85
C LEU A 138 -10.04 5.65 8.69
N ALA A 139 -9.63 6.13 7.50
CA ALA A 139 -8.31 6.71 7.25
C ALA A 139 -8.10 8.01 8.03
N ALA A 140 -9.10 8.89 8.09
CA ALA A 140 -9.09 10.11 8.89
C ALA A 140 -8.94 9.79 10.39
N GLU A 141 -9.72 8.85 10.92
CA GLU A 141 -9.58 8.41 12.31
C GLU A 141 -8.19 7.83 12.60
N ALA A 142 -7.64 7.05 11.66
CA ALA A 142 -6.30 6.49 11.78
C ALA A 142 -5.21 7.57 11.82
N ALA A 143 -5.34 8.64 11.02
CA ALA A 143 -4.42 9.78 11.05
C ALA A 143 -4.45 10.50 12.40
N LEU A 144 -5.63 10.66 13.01
CA LEU A 144 -5.76 11.21 14.36
C LEU A 144 -5.21 10.26 15.44
N CYS A 145 -5.34 8.95 15.28
CA CYS A 145 -4.66 7.99 16.16
C CYS A 145 -3.13 8.09 16.07
N ALA A 146 -2.57 8.38 14.89
CA ALA A 146 -1.15 8.63 14.73
C ALA A 146 -0.73 9.98 15.33
N GLN A 147 -1.62 10.98 15.32
CA GLN A 147 -1.41 12.26 15.99
C GLN A 147 -1.19 12.12 17.50
N ASP A 148 -1.88 11.19 18.18
CA ASP A 148 -1.67 10.87 19.60
C ASP A 148 -0.21 10.50 19.92
N GLN A 149 0.55 10.08 18.90
CA GLN A 149 1.95 9.70 19.01
C GLN A 149 2.89 10.72 18.35
N GLY A 150 2.37 11.91 18.01
CA GLY A 150 3.14 12.99 17.37
C GLY A 150 3.56 12.67 15.94
N LYS A 151 2.92 11.70 15.27
CA LYS A 151 3.28 11.24 13.92
C LYS A 151 2.16 11.42 12.91
N PHE A 152 1.38 12.49 13.03
CA PHE A 152 0.31 12.80 12.10
C PHE A 152 0.83 12.88 10.65
N TRP A 153 1.87 13.64 10.41
CA TRP A 153 2.36 13.93 9.06
C TRP A 153 3.02 12.72 8.40
N GLU A 154 3.78 11.93 9.17
CA GLU A 154 4.35 10.68 8.68
C GLU A 154 3.25 9.67 8.28
N TYR A 155 2.16 9.63 9.04
CA TYR A 155 1.03 8.76 8.75
C TYR A 155 0.20 9.29 7.57
N HIS A 156 -0.02 10.60 7.51
CA HIS A 156 -0.67 11.32 6.41
C HIS A 156 0.01 11.02 5.06
N ASP A 157 1.33 11.17 5.00
CA ASP A 157 2.11 10.86 3.80
C ASP A 157 1.98 9.39 3.39
N ALA A 158 2.09 8.50 4.39
CA ALA A 158 1.95 7.07 4.15
C ALA A 158 0.54 6.69 3.67
N LEU A 159 -0.52 7.37 4.13
CA LEU A 159 -1.86 7.17 3.60
C LEU A 159 -1.91 7.51 2.11
N PHE A 160 -1.46 8.69 1.71
CA PHE A 160 -1.44 9.06 0.30
C PHE A 160 -0.54 8.16 -0.55
N ALA A 161 0.62 7.74 -0.03
CA ALA A 161 1.50 6.80 -0.72
C ALA A 161 0.87 5.41 -0.95
N ASN A 162 -0.13 5.05 -0.14
CA ASN A 162 -0.83 3.76 -0.21
C ASN A 162 -2.23 3.86 -0.81
N GLN A 163 -2.65 5.04 -1.28
CA GLN A 163 -3.91 5.21 -2.00
C GLN A 163 -3.87 4.47 -3.34
N ARG A 164 -4.95 3.77 -3.68
CA ARG A 164 -5.08 3.00 -4.94
C ARG A 164 -6.36 3.29 -5.69
N GLY A 165 -7.15 4.21 -5.19
CA GLY A 165 -8.47 4.55 -5.70
C GLY A 165 -9.53 4.52 -4.60
N GLU A 166 -10.76 4.79 -4.98
CA GLU A 166 -11.88 4.97 -4.08
C GLU A 166 -12.54 3.63 -3.74
N ASN A 167 -12.69 3.32 -2.44
CA ASN A 167 -13.39 2.13 -1.92
C ASN A 167 -12.89 0.79 -2.50
N VAL A 168 -11.58 0.66 -2.65
CA VAL A 168 -10.92 -0.53 -3.24
C VAL A 168 -10.11 -1.33 -2.20
N GLY A 169 -10.34 -1.12 -0.93
CA GLY A 169 -9.63 -1.79 0.16
C GLY A 169 -8.28 -1.16 0.49
N SER A 170 -8.02 0.08 0.05
CA SER A 170 -6.77 0.80 0.37
C SER A 170 -6.64 1.09 1.85
N PHE A 171 -7.74 1.37 2.53
CA PHE A 171 -7.79 1.81 3.93
C PHE A 171 -8.68 0.94 4.80
N THR A 172 -8.65 -0.39 4.57
CA THR A 172 -9.21 -1.34 5.54
C THR A 172 -8.47 -1.25 6.87
N ALA A 173 -9.12 -1.59 7.98
CA ALA A 173 -8.51 -1.56 9.31
C ALA A 173 -7.17 -2.33 9.36
N ALA A 174 -7.09 -3.50 8.71
CA ALA A 174 -5.88 -4.29 8.65
C ALA A 174 -4.72 -3.54 7.93
N ARG A 175 -5.01 -2.86 6.81
CA ARG A 175 -4.00 -2.07 6.10
C ARG A 175 -3.56 -0.84 6.87
N LEU A 176 -4.49 -0.14 7.50
CA LEU A 176 -4.19 1.03 8.35
C LEU A 176 -3.28 0.65 9.51
N LYS A 177 -3.53 -0.48 10.19
CA LYS A 177 -2.66 -1.02 11.24
C LYS A 177 -1.28 -1.39 10.69
N ARG A 178 -1.23 -1.95 9.47
CA ARG A 178 0.05 -2.26 8.82
C ARG A 178 0.83 -1.00 8.44
N ILE A 179 0.17 0.07 8.00
CA ILE A 179 0.82 1.38 7.78
C ILE A 179 1.45 1.88 9.08
N ALA A 180 0.71 1.83 10.19
CA ALA A 180 1.19 2.25 11.51
C ALA A 180 2.45 1.47 11.94
N GLU A 181 2.47 0.16 11.74
CA GLU A 181 3.62 -0.70 12.02
C GLU A 181 4.84 -0.29 11.17
N VAL A 182 4.64 -0.11 9.85
CA VAL A 182 5.74 0.19 8.90
C VAL A 182 6.38 1.54 9.17
N ILE A 183 5.62 2.56 9.62
CA ILE A 183 6.17 3.87 10.01
C ILE A 183 6.65 3.92 11.47
N GLY A 184 6.60 2.79 12.19
CA GLY A 184 7.13 2.66 13.55
C GLY A 184 6.32 3.35 14.64
N LEU A 185 4.99 3.30 14.56
CA LEU A 185 4.10 3.66 15.67
C LEU A 185 4.07 2.55 16.74
N ASP A 186 3.74 2.91 17.97
CA ASP A 186 3.29 1.92 18.96
C ASP A 186 1.97 1.32 18.49
N THR A 187 2.07 0.08 18.00
CA THR A 187 0.94 -0.64 17.41
C THR A 187 -0.15 -0.98 18.42
N ASN A 188 0.18 -1.17 19.69
CA ASN A 188 -0.82 -1.45 20.73
C ASN A 188 -1.69 -0.22 20.98
N GLN A 189 -1.04 0.95 21.15
CA GLN A 189 -1.74 2.21 21.32
C GLN A 189 -2.57 2.55 20.09
N PHE A 190 -1.98 2.45 18.89
CA PHE A 190 -2.65 2.74 17.64
C PHE A 190 -3.85 1.83 17.39
N ASN A 191 -3.67 0.50 17.53
CA ASN A 191 -4.74 -0.46 17.31
C ASN A 191 -5.90 -0.25 18.30
N SER A 192 -5.60 0.00 19.58
CA SER A 192 -6.63 0.30 20.56
C SER A 192 -7.43 1.56 20.21
N CYS A 193 -6.76 2.60 19.73
CA CYS A 193 -7.39 3.84 19.28
C CYS A 193 -8.31 3.59 18.07
N LEU A 194 -7.81 2.92 17.05
CA LEU A 194 -8.55 2.67 15.80
C LEU A 194 -9.73 1.71 16.03
N ASP A 195 -9.51 0.61 16.76
CA ASP A 195 -10.55 -0.39 17.01
C ASP A 195 -11.70 0.15 17.88
N SER A 196 -11.39 1.06 18.79
CA SER A 196 -12.41 1.75 19.59
C SER A 196 -13.11 2.89 18.85
N ARG A 197 -12.70 3.20 17.60
CA ARG A 197 -13.24 4.33 16.82
C ARG A 197 -13.18 5.64 17.61
N ARG A 198 -12.07 5.86 18.37
CA ARG A 198 -11.92 7.00 19.30
C ARG A 198 -12.24 8.33 18.65
N TYR A 199 -11.85 8.52 17.40
CA TYR A 199 -11.96 9.78 16.67
C TYR A 199 -13.16 9.86 15.72
N GLN A 200 -14.08 8.87 15.73
CA GLN A 200 -15.27 8.89 14.87
C GLN A 200 -16.08 10.19 15.02
N GLY A 201 -16.29 10.64 16.26
CA GLY A 201 -17.04 11.86 16.52
C GLY A 201 -16.31 13.13 16.03
N GLU A 202 -14.97 13.17 16.11
CA GLU A 202 -14.19 14.31 15.63
C GLU A 202 -14.19 14.37 14.09
N VAL A 203 -14.04 13.22 13.42
CA VAL A 203 -14.12 13.14 11.94
C VAL A 203 -15.49 13.57 11.46
N GLU A 204 -16.55 13.15 12.13
CA GLU A 204 -17.92 13.58 11.79
C GLU A 204 -18.12 15.09 12.03
N ALA A 205 -17.58 15.64 13.13
CA ALA A 205 -17.63 17.07 13.41
C ALA A 205 -16.88 17.89 12.35
N MET A 206 -15.69 17.43 11.91
CA MET A 206 -14.97 18.06 10.80
C MET A 206 -15.75 18.01 9.50
N HIS A 207 -16.42 16.90 9.21
CA HIS A 207 -17.27 16.80 8.03
C HIS A 207 -18.41 17.84 8.05
N GLN A 208 -19.08 18.00 9.17
CA GLN A 208 -20.16 18.99 9.36
C GLN A 208 -19.63 20.43 9.28
N GLU A 209 -18.46 20.70 9.87
CA GLU A 209 -17.80 22.00 9.77
C GLU A 209 -17.47 22.33 8.32
N ALA A 210 -16.86 21.39 7.58
CA ALA A 210 -16.56 21.56 6.16
C ALA A 210 -17.81 21.93 5.35
N GLN A 211 -18.92 21.22 5.57
CA GLN A 211 -20.19 21.52 4.92
C GLN A 211 -20.71 22.93 5.25
N SER A 212 -20.61 23.35 6.53
CA SER A 212 -21.03 24.68 6.98
C SER A 212 -20.23 25.81 6.33
N LEU A 213 -18.96 25.53 5.98
CA LEU A 213 -18.04 26.43 5.25
C LEU A 213 -18.25 26.36 3.72
N GLY A 214 -19.22 25.57 3.26
CA GLY A 214 -19.52 25.39 1.86
C GLY A 214 -18.50 24.52 1.12
N VAL A 215 -17.72 23.66 1.84
CA VAL A 215 -16.86 22.64 1.23
C VAL A 215 -17.77 21.54 0.67
N ASN A 216 -17.65 21.27 -0.61
CA ASN A 216 -18.46 20.28 -1.33
C ASN A 216 -17.64 19.40 -2.29
N ALA A 217 -16.33 19.57 -2.28
CA ALA A 217 -15.35 18.81 -3.06
C ALA A 217 -13.99 18.84 -2.39
N THR A 218 -13.11 17.91 -2.74
CA THR A 218 -11.72 17.85 -2.28
C THR A 218 -10.75 17.83 -3.47
N PRO A 219 -9.56 18.43 -3.33
CA PRO A 219 -9.20 19.32 -2.23
C PRO A 219 -9.91 20.68 -2.32
N THR A 220 -10.30 21.25 -1.17
CA THR A 220 -10.76 22.64 -1.09
C THR A 220 -9.80 23.41 -0.17
N PHE A 221 -9.33 24.58 -0.63
CA PHE A 221 -8.35 25.37 0.11
C PHE A 221 -8.95 26.67 0.62
N PHE A 222 -8.44 27.07 1.80
CA PHE A 222 -8.68 28.38 2.38
C PHE A 222 -7.35 29.04 2.67
N VAL A 223 -7.27 30.34 2.45
CA VAL A 223 -6.12 31.19 2.84
C VAL A 223 -6.64 32.26 3.79
N ASN A 224 -6.12 32.29 5.01
CA ASN A 224 -6.58 33.19 6.08
C ASN A 224 -8.13 33.20 6.19
N GLY A 225 -8.74 32.03 6.18
CA GLY A 225 -10.20 31.84 6.31
C GLY A 225 -11.01 32.16 5.06
N LYS A 226 -10.40 32.56 3.96
CA LYS A 226 -11.11 32.83 2.69
C LYS A 226 -11.04 31.60 1.80
N LYS A 227 -12.19 31.05 1.44
CA LYS A 227 -12.28 29.93 0.50
C LYS A 227 -11.78 30.35 -0.88
N LEU A 228 -10.85 29.55 -1.42
CA LEU A 228 -10.30 29.79 -2.75
C LEU A 228 -11.15 29.14 -3.86
N GLN A 229 -11.20 29.83 -4.98
CA GLN A 229 -11.64 29.25 -6.26
C GLN A 229 -10.40 28.88 -7.07
N ILE A 230 -9.97 27.63 -6.99
CA ILE A 230 -8.75 27.15 -7.64
C ILE A 230 -9.10 26.47 -8.96
N ARG A 231 -8.50 26.93 -10.05
CA ARG A 231 -8.46 26.23 -11.34
C ARG A 231 -7.07 25.67 -11.59
N TYR A 232 -6.05 26.39 -11.14
CA TYR A 232 -4.64 26.03 -11.27
C TYR A 232 -3.92 26.26 -9.94
N TYR A 233 -2.86 25.52 -9.68
CA TYR A 233 -2.02 25.71 -8.51
C TYR A 233 -1.55 27.16 -8.32
N GLN A 234 -1.30 27.88 -9.43
CA GLN A 234 -0.91 29.29 -9.41
C GLN A 234 -1.94 30.18 -8.71
N ASP A 235 -3.22 29.85 -8.76
CA ASP A 235 -4.27 30.64 -8.08
C ASP A 235 -4.06 30.64 -6.56
N MET A 236 -3.64 29.49 -5.99
CA MET A 236 -3.31 29.37 -4.57
C MET A 236 -2.05 30.21 -4.24
N LEU A 237 -1.00 30.13 -5.06
CA LEU A 237 0.21 30.93 -4.84
C LEU A 237 -0.09 32.43 -4.91
N ASN A 238 -0.88 32.86 -5.85
CA ASN A 238 -1.30 34.26 -5.97
C ASN A 238 -2.07 34.74 -4.73
N ALA A 239 -2.95 33.87 -4.18
CA ALA A 239 -3.69 34.20 -2.97
C ALA A 239 -2.77 34.29 -1.72
N ILE A 240 -1.80 33.39 -1.62
CA ILE A 240 -0.77 33.43 -0.55
C ILE A 240 0.04 34.72 -0.65
N GLU A 241 0.58 35.04 -1.83
CA GLU A 241 1.38 36.25 -2.04
C GLU A 241 0.58 37.54 -1.77
N ALA A 242 -0.71 37.55 -2.12
CA ALA A 242 -1.58 38.69 -1.83
C ALA A 242 -1.79 38.89 -0.31
N GLU A 243 -1.82 37.83 0.49
CA GLU A 243 -1.91 37.94 1.95
C GLU A 243 -0.54 38.29 2.59
N LEU A 244 0.58 37.84 2.02
CA LEU A 244 1.92 38.17 2.50
C LEU A 244 2.30 39.65 2.27
N ASN A 245 1.71 40.29 1.27
CA ASN A 245 1.99 41.70 0.91
C ASN A 245 1.00 42.71 1.54
N ARG A 246 0.20 42.27 2.51
CA ARG A 246 -0.71 43.14 3.27
C ARG A 246 -0.04 43.74 4.51
#